data_617855c1948df65e42152739ea6dc7cb
#
_entry.id   617855c1948df65e42152739ea6dc7cb
#
_cell.length_a   1.000
_cell.length_b   1.000
_cell.length_c   1.000
_cell.angle_alpha   90.00
_cell.angle_beta   90.00
_cell.angle_gamma   90.00
#
_symmetry.space_group_name_H-M   'P 1'
#
loop_
_entity.id
_entity.type
_entity.pdbx_description
1 polymer ?
#
loop_
_entity_poly.entity_id
_entity_poly.type
_entity_poly.pdbx_seq_one_letter_code
_entity_poly.pdbx_strand_id
1 'polypeptide(L)'
;MNGWDVERWRGTAADFHEFVPPPKRTMWVVDLTEPALVLGSTQSAATVDAGVASSLGITVARRHSGGGAVWLHPGQSVWMDFTIPRDDPMWVDDVPSSMGWLGKVFCRALEGIQPADVVDAPYVATPLARAVCFGGLAPGEVVTGGAKTVGVSQRRTREGARFQCVAYTEWNVEPWVRVIADDDIRDATRALDVAEIALDADEFVRRVRSALPD
;
A
#
# COMPACT_ATOMS: atom_id res chain seq x y z
N MET A 1 -10.06 20.36 -14.70
CA MET A 1 -10.14 18.96 -14.23
C MET A 1 -8.76 18.37 -14.50
N ASN A 2 -8.11 17.78 -13.52
CA ASN A 2 -6.69 17.36 -13.55
C ASN A 2 -6.41 16.08 -14.35
N GLY A 3 -7.23 15.71 -15.32
CA GLY A 3 -7.00 14.55 -16.20
C GLY A 3 -7.06 13.17 -15.53
N TRP A 4 -7.43 13.08 -14.26
CA TRP A 4 -7.59 11.83 -13.53
C TRP A 4 -9.05 11.37 -13.50
N ASP A 5 -9.28 10.13 -13.89
CA ASP A 5 -10.52 9.44 -13.52
C ASP A 5 -10.43 8.97 -12.07
N VAL A 6 -11.57 8.95 -11.37
CA VAL A 6 -11.66 8.42 -10.02
C VAL A 6 -12.73 7.36 -9.99
N GLU A 7 -12.32 6.13 -9.70
CA GLU A 7 -13.17 4.95 -9.70
C GLU A 7 -13.17 4.30 -8.32
N ARG A 8 -14.29 3.70 -7.94
CA ARG A 8 -14.40 2.87 -6.74
C ARG A 8 -14.53 1.40 -7.13
N TRP A 9 -13.74 0.56 -6.48
CA TRP A 9 -13.85 -0.89 -6.53
C TRP A 9 -14.39 -1.39 -5.20
N ARG A 10 -15.34 -2.32 -5.22
CA ARG A 10 -15.81 -3.01 -4.03
C ARG A 10 -15.70 -4.51 -4.22
N GLY A 11 -14.98 -5.20 -3.31
CA GLY A 11 -14.77 -6.63 -3.41
C GLY A 11 -13.63 -7.12 -2.51
N THR A 12 -13.12 -8.31 -2.81
CA THR A 12 -11.99 -8.88 -2.08
C THR A 12 -10.65 -8.35 -2.58
N ALA A 13 -9.61 -8.44 -1.75
CA ALA A 13 -8.26 -8.08 -2.17
C ALA A 13 -7.76 -8.99 -3.32
N ALA A 14 -8.13 -10.27 -3.31
CA ALA A 14 -7.76 -11.21 -4.36
C ALA A 14 -8.32 -10.77 -5.71
N ASP A 15 -9.62 -10.48 -5.79
CA ASP A 15 -10.27 -10.06 -7.03
C ASP A 15 -9.67 -8.78 -7.60
N PHE A 16 -9.34 -7.79 -6.72
CA PHE A 16 -8.74 -6.54 -7.16
C PHE A 16 -7.29 -6.70 -7.66
N HIS A 17 -6.54 -7.67 -7.14
CA HIS A 17 -5.20 -7.97 -7.65
C HIS A 17 -5.24 -8.67 -9.01
N GLU A 18 -6.27 -9.47 -9.29
CA GLU A 18 -6.50 -10.10 -10.60
C GLU A 18 -7.11 -9.12 -11.62
N PHE A 19 -7.79 -8.07 -11.15
CA PHE A 19 -8.34 -7.05 -12.03
C PHE A 19 -7.23 -6.32 -12.80
N VAL A 20 -7.39 -6.26 -14.12
CA VAL A 20 -6.51 -5.52 -15.02
C VAL A 20 -7.16 -4.18 -15.34
N PRO A 21 -6.69 -3.07 -14.74
CA PRO A 21 -7.27 -1.76 -15.02
C PRO A 21 -6.99 -1.33 -16.46
N PRO A 22 -7.90 -0.56 -17.09
CA PRO A 22 -7.64 0.01 -18.40
C PRO A 22 -6.40 0.92 -18.37
N PRO A 23 -5.67 1.04 -19.49
CA PRO A 23 -4.45 1.86 -19.58
C PRO A 23 -4.80 3.35 -19.70
N LYS A 24 -5.33 3.93 -18.65
CA LYS A 24 -5.63 5.36 -18.53
C LYS A 24 -5.25 5.85 -17.14
N ARG A 25 -5.08 7.16 -17.00
CA ARG A 25 -4.77 7.80 -15.73
C ARG A 25 -5.99 7.70 -14.81
N THR A 26 -5.91 6.84 -13.79
CA THR A 26 -7.03 6.57 -12.90
C THR A 26 -6.55 6.41 -11.45
N MET A 27 -7.26 7.03 -10.53
CA MET A 27 -7.21 6.77 -9.09
C MET A 27 -8.32 5.79 -8.73
N TRP A 28 -7.95 4.61 -8.24
CA TRP A 28 -8.87 3.60 -7.74
C TRP A 28 -8.94 3.70 -6.21
N VAL A 29 -10.15 3.77 -5.67
CA VAL A 29 -10.40 3.65 -4.23
C VAL A 29 -10.98 2.27 -3.98
N VAL A 30 -10.34 1.49 -3.10
CA VAL A 30 -10.70 0.07 -2.90
C VAL A 30 -11.45 -0.09 -1.58
N ASP A 31 -12.75 -0.41 -1.71
CA ASP A 31 -13.63 -0.72 -0.58
C ASP A 31 -13.63 -2.24 -0.34
N LEU A 32 -12.81 -2.69 0.61
CA LEU A 32 -12.69 -4.11 0.94
C LEU A 32 -13.95 -4.65 1.61
N THR A 33 -14.32 -5.89 1.26
CA THR A 33 -15.46 -6.60 1.86
C THR A 33 -15.05 -7.55 2.99
N GLU A 34 -13.75 -7.85 3.12
CA GLU A 34 -13.21 -8.78 4.12
C GLU A 34 -11.74 -8.47 4.45
N PRO A 35 -11.23 -8.89 5.62
CA PRO A 35 -9.82 -8.77 5.95
C PRO A 35 -8.95 -9.65 5.06
N ALA A 36 -7.78 -9.14 4.67
CA ALA A 36 -6.83 -9.89 3.84
C ALA A 36 -5.37 -9.65 4.25
N LEU A 37 -4.57 -10.70 4.20
CA LEU A 37 -3.11 -10.63 4.21
C LEU A 37 -2.60 -10.84 2.78
N VAL A 38 -2.06 -9.80 2.18
CA VAL A 38 -1.61 -9.82 0.78
C VAL A 38 -0.11 -10.01 0.70
N LEU A 39 0.33 -11.15 0.21
CA LEU A 39 1.73 -11.47 -0.02
C LEU A 39 2.29 -10.71 -1.24
N GLY A 40 3.56 -10.32 -1.16
CA GLY A 40 4.28 -9.85 -2.34
C GLY A 40 4.50 -10.97 -3.36
N SER A 41 4.75 -10.61 -4.61
CA SER A 41 4.86 -11.56 -5.74
C SER A 41 5.89 -12.67 -5.54
N THR A 42 6.97 -12.41 -4.81
CA THR A 42 8.10 -13.34 -4.58
C THR A 42 8.07 -14.03 -3.20
N GLN A 43 7.13 -13.66 -2.32
CA GLN A 43 7.06 -14.27 -0.99
C GLN A 43 6.56 -15.73 -1.08
N SER A 44 7.14 -16.60 -0.26
CA SER A 44 6.65 -17.98 -0.12
C SER A 44 5.30 -18.00 0.59
N ALA A 45 4.40 -18.89 0.18
CA ALA A 45 3.16 -19.16 0.92
C ALA A 45 3.43 -19.71 2.33
N ALA A 46 4.60 -20.34 2.55
CA ALA A 46 5.01 -20.84 3.86
C ALA A 46 5.34 -19.75 4.89
N THR A 47 5.35 -18.47 4.50
CA THR A 47 5.51 -17.35 5.44
C THR A 47 4.26 -17.10 6.28
N VAL A 48 3.14 -17.72 5.95
CA VAL A 48 1.86 -17.60 6.64
C VAL A 48 1.28 -18.98 6.98
N ASP A 49 0.60 -19.04 8.11
CA ASP A 49 -0.20 -20.23 8.50
C ASP A 49 -1.62 -20.07 7.92
N ALA A 50 -1.87 -20.80 6.84
CA ALA A 50 -3.17 -20.77 6.15
C ALA A 50 -4.32 -21.31 7.02
N GLY A 51 -4.05 -22.23 7.95
CA GLY A 51 -5.05 -22.76 8.87
C GLY A 51 -5.49 -21.71 9.89
N VAL A 52 -4.52 -21.01 10.47
CA VAL A 52 -4.79 -19.89 11.37
C VAL A 52 -5.49 -18.75 10.62
N ALA A 53 -5.04 -18.39 9.41
CA ALA A 53 -5.71 -17.35 8.61
C ALA A 53 -7.19 -17.69 8.39
N SER A 54 -7.49 -18.91 7.94
CA SER A 54 -8.86 -19.38 7.73
C SER A 54 -9.70 -19.34 9.00
N SER A 55 -9.14 -19.75 10.14
CA SER A 55 -9.86 -19.73 11.42
C SER A 55 -10.21 -18.32 11.93
N LEU A 56 -9.46 -17.32 11.47
CA LEU A 56 -9.67 -15.90 11.79
C LEU A 56 -10.48 -15.16 10.71
N GLY A 57 -10.93 -15.85 9.67
CA GLY A 57 -11.63 -15.22 8.54
C GLY A 57 -10.75 -14.28 7.73
N ILE A 58 -9.43 -14.52 7.70
CA ILE A 58 -8.46 -13.71 6.96
C ILE A 58 -8.17 -14.40 5.64
N THR A 59 -8.47 -13.73 4.54
CA THR A 59 -8.10 -14.20 3.20
C THR A 59 -6.61 -13.96 2.95
N VAL A 60 -5.90 -14.98 2.47
CA VAL A 60 -4.52 -14.85 2.01
C VAL A 60 -4.51 -14.66 0.50
N ALA A 61 -4.12 -13.49 0.04
CA ALA A 61 -4.01 -13.15 -1.38
C ALA A 61 -2.55 -12.89 -1.78
N ARG A 62 -2.29 -12.76 -3.08
CA ARG A 62 -0.97 -12.41 -3.61
C ARG A 62 -1.08 -11.28 -4.61
N ARG A 63 -0.22 -10.27 -4.48
CA ARG A 63 -0.12 -9.20 -5.48
C ARG A 63 0.95 -9.49 -6.51
N HIS A 64 0.88 -8.81 -7.65
CA HIS A 64 1.86 -8.92 -8.72
C HIS A 64 3.09 -8.00 -8.53
N SER A 65 3.04 -7.06 -7.59
CA SER A 65 4.18 -6.22 -7.19
C SER A 65 5.03 -6.90 -6.13
N GLY A 66 6.30 -6.49 -6.01
CA GLY A 66 7.22 -7.01 -5.00
C GLY A 66 6.96 -6.44 -3.59
N GLY A 67 7.88 -6.75 -2.67
CA GLY A 67 7.86 -6.29 -1.27
C GLY A 67 7.27 -7.29 -0.28
N GLY A 68 7.26 -6.94 1.01
CA GLY A 68 6.71 -7.75 2.10
C GLY A 68 5.19 -7.82 2.12
N ALA A 69 4.63 -8.69 2.95
CA ALA A 69 3.19 -8.82 3.13
C ALA A 69 2.56 -7.54 3.65
N VAL A 70 1.34 -7.25 3.22
CA VAL A 70 0.56 -6.11 3.71
C VAL A 70 -0.75 -6.59 4.32
N TRP A 71 -1.09 -6.05 5.48
CA TRP A 71 -2.36 -6.22 6.13
C TRP A 71 -3.40 -5.26 5.54
N LEU A 72 -4.56 -5.77 5.18
CA LEU A 72 -5.69 -4.98 4.68
C LEU A 72 -6.94 -5.34 5.47
N HIS A 73 -7.59 -4.34 6.05
CA HIS A 73 -8.79 -4.55 6.85
C HIS A 73 -9.85 -3.48 6.53
N PRO A 74 -11.11 -3.88 6.27
CA PRO A 74 -12.22 -2.95 6.10
C PRO A 74 -12.32 -1.99 7.29
N GLY A 75 -12.35 -0.68 7.02
CA GLY A 75 -12.47 0.36 8.05
C GLY A 75 -11.19 0.72 8.80
N GLN A 76 -10.08 -0.03 8.66
CA GLN A 76 -8.79 0.30 9.30
C GLN A 76 -7.71 0.68 8.30
N SER A 77 -7.78 0.17 7.06
CA SER A 77 -6.86 0.52 6.00
C SER A 77 -7.54 1.32 4.90
N VAL A 78 -6.82 2.31 4.36
CA VAL A 78 -7.21 3.05 3.17
C VAL A 78 -6.32 2.57 2.03
N TRP A 79 -6.91 1.87 1.07
CA TRP A 79 -6.20 1.35 -0.09
C TRP A 79 -6.58 2.13 -1.33
N MET A 80 -5.57 2.71 -1.99
CA MET A 80 -5.70 3.43 -3.24
C MET A 80 -4.68 2.93 -4.25
N ASP A 81 -5.13 2.66 -5.48
CA ASP A 81 -4.24 2.36 -6.59
C ASP A 81 -4.27 3.50 -7.61
N PHE A 82 -3.13 3.75 -8.24
CA PHE A 82 -3.00 4.74 -9.30
C PHE A 82 -2.46 4.05 -10.55
N THR A 83 -3.13 4.26 -11.68
CA THR A 83 -2.68 3.75 -12.98
C THR A 83 -2.22 4.90 -13.85
N ILE A 84 -1.09 4.71 -14.54
CA ILE A 84 -0.51 5.65 -15.51
C ILE A 84 -0.17 4.88 -16.77
N PRO A 85 -0.69 5.30 -17.96
CA PRO A 85 -0.28 4.73 -19.23
C PRO A 85 1.21 4.94 -19.50
N ARG A 86 1.79 4.12 -20.37
CA ARG A 86 3.21 4.24 -20.70
C ARG A 86 3.56 5.51 -21.49
N ASP A 87 2.62 6.04 -22.25
CA ASP A 87 2.74 7.27 -23.03
C ASP A 87 2.32 8.53 -22.26
N ASP A 88 2.01 8.38 -20.97
CA ASP A 88 1.63 9.50 -20.10
C ASP A 88 2.85 10.40 -19.82
N PRO A 89 2.69 11.74 -19.81
CA PRO A 89 3.76 12.67 -19.42
C PRO A 89 4.35 12.44 -18.02
N MET A 90 3.60 11.80 -17.11
CA MET A 90 4.09 11.41 -15.79
C MET A 90 4.89 10.11 -15.76
N TRP A 91 5.03 9.44 -16.91
CA TRP A 91 5.82 8.21 -16.98
C TRP A 91 7.29 8.49 -16.71
N VAL A 92 7.89 7.72 -15.81
CA VAL A 92 9.32 7.76 -15.49
C VAL A 92 9.88 6.35 -15.67
N ASP A 93 10.90 6.18 -16.52
CA ASP A 93 11.50 4.85 -16.80
C ASP A 93 12.23 4.27 -15.59
N ASP A 94 12.88 5.11 -14.78
CA ASP A 94 13.55 4.68 -13.55
C ASP A 94 12.53 4.30 -12.47
N VAL A 95 12.56 3.04 -12.05
CA VAL A 95 11.56 2.49 -11.11
C VAL A 95 11.60 3.18 -9.73
N PRO A 96 12.76 3.34 -9.07
CA PRO A 96 12.81 4.04 -7.78
C PRO A 96 12.27 5.48 -7.85
N SER A 97 12.70 6.26 -8.83
CA SER A 97 12.30 7.67 -8.97
C SER A 97 10.82 7.84 -9.35
N SER A 98 10.22 6.82 -9.96
CA SER A 98 8.82 6.88 -10.46
C SER A 98 7.76 6.97 -9.36
N MET A 99 8.09 6.66 -8.10
CA MET A 99 7.15 6.70 -6.98
C MET A 99 7.16 8.05 -6.23
N GLY A 100 8.19 8.90 -6.47
CA GLY A 100 8.37 10.14 -5.72
C GLY A 100 7.24 11.17 -5.89
N TRP A 101 6.55 11.17 -7.02
CA TRP A 101 5.39 12.05 -7.22
C TRP A 101 4.22 11.68 -6.29
N LEU A 102 4.00 10.38 -6.07
CA LEU A 102 2.96 9.90 -5.15
C LEU A 102 3.25 10.31 -3.70
N GLY A 103 4.49 10.14 -3.23
CA GLY A 103 4.89 10.63 -1.92
C GLY A 103 4.57 12.10 -1.73
N LYS A 104 4.85 12.95 -2.74
CA LYS A 104 4.51 14.37 -2.72
C LYS A 104 3.00 14.63 -2.69
N VAL A 105 2.20 13.82 -3.39
CA VAL A 105 0.73 13.90 -3.34
C VAL A 105 0.22 13.59 -1.94
N PHE A 106 0.71 12.52 -1.31
CA PHE A 106 0.32 12.16 0.05
C PHE A 106 0.76 13.18 1.09
N CYS A 107 1.98 13.73 0.99
CA CYS A 107 2.42 14.82 1.87
C CYS A 107 1.50 16.05 1.76
N ARG A 108 1.13 16.47 0.54
CA ARG A 108 0.15 17.57 0.35
C ARG A 108 -1.22 17.22 0.94
N ALA A 109 -1.67 15.98 0.80
CA ALA A 109 -2.95 15.55 1.38
C ALA A 109 -2.96 15.61 2.91
N LEU A 110 -1.80 15.43 3.55
CA LEU A 110 -1.62 15.49 5.01
C LEU A 110 -1.23 16.89 5.53
N GLU A 111 -1.00 17.85 4.64
CA GLU A 111 -0.62 19.23 5.02
C GLU A 111 -1.66 19.87 5.94
N GLY A 112 -1.18 20.43 7.06
CA GLY A 112 -2.02 21.03 8.10
C GLY A 112 -2.72 20.02 9.03
N ILE A 113 -2.51 18.71 8.83
CA ILE A 113 -3.07 17.64 9.66
C ILE A 113 -1.97 16.99 10.51
N GLN A 114 -0.93 16.48 9.87
CA GLN A 114 0.21 15.85 10.54
C GLN A 114 1.50 16.07 9.72
N PRO A 115 2.67 16.06 10.36
CA PRO A 115 3.94 16.08 9.64
C PRO A 115 4.05 14.88 8.71
N ALA A 116 4.54 15.10 7.50
CA ALA A 116 4.71 14.02 6.54
C ALA A 116 5.89 14.31 5.61
N ASP A 117 6.82 13.36 5.51
CA ASP A 117 8.01 13.45 4.69
C ASP A 117 8.08 12.31 3.69
N VAL A 118 8.53 12.61 2.46
CA VAL A 118 8.77 11.58 1.43
C VAL A 118 10.11 10.90 1.72
N VAL A 119 10.11 9.58 1.73
CA VAL A 119 11.34 8.79 1.83
C VAL A 119 12.13 8.91 0.53
N ASP A 120 13.37 9.35 0.62
CA ASP A 120 14.33 9.44 -0.50
C ASP A 120 15.52 8.46 -0.32
N ALA A 121 15.61 7.82 0.83
CA ALA A 121 16.66 6.86 1.13
C ALA A 121 16.49 5.54 0.35
N PRO A 122 17.60 4.91 -0.09
CA PRO A 122 17.54 3.60 -0.71
C PRO A 122 16.91 2.54 0.20
N TYR A 123 16.16 1.61 -0.38
CA TYR A 123 15.58 0.49 0.35
C TYR A 123 16.67 -0.40 1.00
N VAL A 124 16.54 -0.65 2.29
CA VAL A 124 17.39 -1.57 3.04
C VAL A 124 16.64 -2.87 3.32
N ALA A 125 17.12 -3.95 2.72
CA ALA A 125 16.50 -5.27 2.79
C ALA A 125 16.85 -6.01 4.10
N THR A 126 16.12 -5.72 5.19
CA THR A 126 16.18 -6.50 6.44
C THR A 126 15.26 -7.72 6.37
N PRO A 127 15.40 -8.74 7.25
CA PRO A 127 14.44 -9.83 7.35
C PRO A 127 12.99 -9.33 7.52
N LEU A 128 12.75 -8.37 8.41
CA LEU A 128 11.44 -7.76 8.64
C LEU A 128 10.92 -7.01 7.42
N ALA A 129 11.74 -6.20 6.75
CA ALA A 129 11.35 -5.46 5.54
C ALA A 129 10.98 -6.40 4.37
N ARG A 130 11.60 -7.58 4.29
CA ARG A 130 11.23 -8.60 3.30
C ARG A 130 9.94 -9.33 3.66
N ALA A 131 9.67 -9.50 4.95
CA ALA A 131 8.49 -10.21 5.43
C ALA A 131 7.24 -9.32 5.45
N VAL A 132 7.38 -8.05 5.88
CA VAL A 132 6.27 -7.12 6.16
C VAL A 132 6.51 -5.80 5.43
N CYS A 133 5.51 -5.35 4.67
CA CYS A 133 5.59 -4.11 3.86
C CYS A 133 5.94 -2.88 4.72
N PHE A 134 5.33 -2.75 5.89
CA PHE A 134 5.60 -1.65 6.82
C PHE A 134 6.88 -1.83 7.65
N GLY A 135 7.55 -2.98 7.55
CA GLY A 135 8.81 -3.28 8.23
C GLY A 135 10.07 -2.68 7.61
N GLY A 136 9.96 -1.92 6.53
CA GLY A 136 11.07 -1.23 5.87
C GLY A 136 10.62 0.02 5.13
N LEU A 137 11.56 0.86 4.72
CA LEU A 137 11.30 2.10 3.98
C LEU A 137 11.87 2.01 2.57
N ALA A 138 11.13 2.53 1.59
CA ALA A 138 11.52 2.59 0.18
C ALA A 138 11.27 3.99 -0.40
N PRO A 139 11.99 4.40 -1.47
CA PRO A 139 11.79 5.69 -2.10
C PRO A 139 10.34 5.92 -2.52
N GLY A 140 9.81 7.11 -2.27
CA GLY A 140 8.44 7.50 -2.60
C GLY A 140 7.38 7.12 -1.57
N GLU A 141 7.72 6.35 -0.54
CA GLU A 141 6.86 6.13 0.62
C GLU A 141 6.81 7.37 1.52
N VAL A 142 5.84 7.43 2.43
CA VAL A 142 5.66 8.57 3.33
C VAL A 142 5.82 8.14 4.77
N VAL A 143 6.50 8.98 5.56
CA VAL A 143 6.73 8.80 6.99
C VAL A 143 6.24 10.00 7.79
N THR A 144 5.81 9.74 9.02
CA THR A 144 5.52 10.72 10.08
C THR A 144 6.40 10.39 11.27
N GLY A 145 7.29 11.31 11.68
CA GLY A 145 8.20 11.06 12.79
C GLY A 145 9.14 9.87 12.62
N GLY A 146 9.39 9.44 11.38
CA GLY A 146 10.20 8.27 11.05
C GLY A 146 9.43 6.96 10.92
N ALA A 147 8.18 6.89 11.38
CA ALA A 147 7.30 5.74 11.21
C ALA A 147 6.58 5.81 9.84
N LYS A 148 6.43 4.66 9.16
CA LYS A 148 5.76 4.63 7.85
C LYS A 148 4.27 4.96 8.00
N THR A 149 3.81 5.97 7.24
CA THR A 149 2.40 6.38 7.14
C THR A 149 1.75 5.81 5.88
N VAL A 150 2.46 5.88 4.73
CA VAL A 150 1.95 5.35 3.46
C VAL A 150 2.97 4.43 2.84
N GLY A 151 2.59 3.17 2.64
CA GLY A 151 3.36 2.20 1.88
C GLY A 151 3.00 2.28 0.39
N VAL A 152 4.00 2.20 -0.49
CA VAL A 152 3.83 2.23 -1.94
C VAL A 152 4.53 1.04 -2.57
N SER A 153 3.82 0.32 -3.44
CA SER A 153 4.43 -0.68 -4.30
C SER A 153 4.04 -0.45 -5.75
N GLN A 154 4.82 -0.98 -6.70
CA GLN A 154 4.61 -0.74 -8.12
C GLN A 154 4.65 -2.05 -8.91
N ARG A 155 3.72 -2.18 -9.88
CA ARG A 155 3.79 -3.13 -10.96
C ARG A 155 3.88 -2.38 -12.29
N ARG A 156 4.80 -2.80 -13.16
CA ARG A 156 4.92 -2.29 -14.52
C ARG A 156 4.57 -3.35 -15.56
N THR A 157 3.91 -2.93 -16.59
CA THR A 157 3.62 -3.71 -17.80
C THR A 157 4.08 -2.94 -19.03
N ARG A 158 3.79 -3.49 -20.20
CA ARG A 158 4.06 -2.77 -21.49
C ARG A 158 3.10 -1.60 -21.67
N GLU A 159 1.90 -1.68 -21.07
CA GLU A 159 0.83 -0.71 -21.21
C GLU A 159 0.95 0.46 -20.22
N GLY A 160 1.62 0.26 -19.07
CA GLY A 160 1.73 1.30 -18.06
C GLY A 160 2.23 0.82 -16.70
N ALA A 161 2.04 1.67 -15.70
CA ALA A 161 2.36 1.39 -14.30
C ALA A 161 1.09 1.44 -13.44
N ARG A 162 1.02 0.53 -12.47
CA ARG A 162 0.05 0.49 -11.39
C ARG A 162 0.79 0.66 -10.06
N PHE A 163 0.46 1.71 -9.33
CA PHE A 163 1.00 2.00 -8.01
C PHE A 163 -0.05 1.62 -6.98
N GLN A 164 0.32 0.82 -6.01
CA GLN A 164 -0.56 0.29 -4.97
C GLN A 164 -0.16 0.93 -3.65
N CYS A 165 -1.06 1.68 -3.05
CA CYS A 165 -0.80 2.52 -1.88
C CYS A 165 -1.73 2.16 -0.74
N VAL A 166 -1.17 1.97 0.45
CA VAL A 166 -1.91 1.68 1.67
C VAL A 166 -1.48 2.62 2.79
N ALA A 167 -2.45 3.18 3.50
CA ALA A 167 -2.28 3.86 4.78
C ALA A 167 -3.27 3.27 5.80
N TYR A 168 -3.05 3.53 7.08
CA TYR A 168 -3.95 3.05 8.13
C TYR A 168 -4.58 4.21 8.89
N THR A 169 -5.90 4.12 9.10
CA THR A 169 -6.62 4.94 10.08
C THR A 169 -6.55 4.33 11.47
N GLU A 170 -6.29 3.00 11.54
CA GLU A 170 -6.07 2.24 12.76
C GLU A 170 -5.09 1.11 12.47
N TRP A 171 -3.98 1.04 13.19
CA TRP A 171 -3.00 -0.03 13.09
C TRP A 171 -3.26 -1.09 14.16
N ASN A 172 -4.12 -2.04 13.85
CA ASN A 172 -4.35 -3.20 14.70
C ASN A 172 -3.59 -4.41 14.18
N VAL A 173 -2.44 -4.68 14.77
CA VAL A 173 -1.52 -5.74 14.32
C VAL A 173 -1.92 -7.13 14.82
N GLU A 174 -2.62 -7.24 15.95
CA GLU A 174 -2.85 -8.52 16.64
C GLU A 174 -3.61 -9.59 15.83
N PRO A 175 -4.64 -9.26 15.02
CA PRO A 175 -5.30 -10.30 14.23
C PRO A 175 -4.38 -10.99 13.22
N TRP A 176 -3.51 -10.24 12.56
CA TRP A 176 -2.72 -10.78 11.45
C TRP A 176 -1.31 -11.26 11.84
N VAL A 177 -0.71 -10.77 12.93
CA VAL A 177 0.56 -11.33 13.42
C VAL A 177 0.44 -12.81 13.76
N ARG A 178 -0.73 -13.25 14.21
CA ARG A 178 -1.02 -14.66 14.48
C ARG A 178 -0.93 -15.54 13.23
N VAL A 179 -1.08 -14.96 12.05
CA VAL A 179 -0.99 -15.65 10.75
C VAL A 179 0.46 -15.77 10.27
N ILE A 180 1.39 -14.96 10.79
CA ILE A 180 2.80 -15.03 10.45
C ILE A 180 3.40 -16.32 11.03
N ALA A 181 4.05 -17.15 10.18
CA ALA A 181 4.57 -18.45 10.59
C ALA A 181 5.86 -18.35 11.42
N ASP A 182 6.69 -17.34 11.18
CA ASP A 182 7.98 -17.12 11.84
C ASP A 182 7.82 -16.29 13.11
N ASP A 183 8.26 -16.82 14.26
CA ASP A 183 8.08 -16.20 15.58
C ASP A 183 8.88 -14.90 15.72
N ASP A 184 10.11 -14.85 15.19
CA ASP A 184 10.96 -13.65 15.26
C ASP A 184 10.35 -12.51 14.43
N ILE A 185 9.81 -12.84 13.25
CA ILE A 185 9.08 -11.87 12.40
C ILE A 185 7.79 -11.43 13.07
N ARG A 186 7.08 -12.34 13.72
CA ARG A 186 5.85 -12.04 14.47
C ARG A 186 6.10 -11.02 15.58
N ASP A 187 7.13 -11.24 16.40
CA ASP A 187 7.47 -10.35 17.50
C ASP A 187 8.00 -8.99 17.01
N ALA A 188 8.83 -9.01 15.97
CA ALA A 188 9.29 -7.78 15.32
C ALA A 188 8.13 -6.99 14.70
N THR A 189 7.11 -7.68 14.16
CA THR A 189 5.92 -7.03 13.57
C THR A 189 5.04 -6.39 14.65
N ARG A 190 4.90 -7.02 15.83
CA ARG A 190 4.20 -6.39 16.97
C ARG A 190 4.87 -5.11 17.45
N ALA A 191 6.19 -5.07 17.39
CA ALA A 191 6.99 -3.92 17.80
C ALA A 191 7.09 -2.81 16.72
N LEU A 192 6.49 -3.02 15.54
CA LEU A 192 6.51 -2.00 14.49
C LEU A 192 5.80 -0.72 14.93
N ASP A 193 6.49 0.38 14.76
CA ASP A 193 5.91 1.71 14.80
C ASP A 193 5.35 2.07 13.41
N VAL A 194 4.04 2.20 13.32
CA VAL A 194 3.32 2.57 12.10
C VAL A 194 2.53 3.84 12.38
N ALA A 195 2.76 4.86 11.59
CA ALA A 195 2.05 6.13 11.76
C ALA A 195 0.68 6.06 11.09
N GLU A 196 -0.37 6.13 11.90
CA GLU A 196 -1.74 6.25 11.44
C GLU A 196 -2.01 7.62 10.82
N ILE A 197 -2.94 7.69 9.87
CA ILE A 197 -3.42 8.97 9.35
C ILE A 197 -4.45 9.57 10.32
N ALA A 198 -4.24 10.83 10.70
CA ALA A 198 -5.10 11.57 11.63
C ALA A 198 -6.36 12.15 10.92
N LEU A 199 -6.94 11.39 9.99
CA LEU A 199 -8.13 11.70 9.20
C LEU A 199 -9.01 10.46 9.07
N ASP A 200 -10.31 10.66 8.87
CA ASP A 200 -11.14 9.57 8.37
C ASP A 200 -10.78 9.22 6.91
N ALA A 201 -11.13 8.00 6.51
CA ALA A 201 -10.75 7.46 5.20
C ALA A 201 -11.27 8.30 4.03
N ASP A 202 -12.52 8.77 4.09
CA ASP A 202 -13.13 9.53 2.99
C ASP A 202 -12.53 10.94 2.88
N GLU A 203 -12.20 11.59 4.00
CA GLU A 203 -11.48 12.87 3.99
C GLU A 203 -10.08 12.71 3.41
N PHE A 204 -9.36 11.66 3.82
CA PHE A 204 -8.03 11.39 3.27
C PHE A 204 -8.08 11.15 1.75
N VAL A 205 -9.01 10.32 1.27
CA VAL A 205 -9.23 10.08 -0.17
C VAL A 205 -9.55 11.38 -0.92
N ARG A 206 -10.42 12.25 -0.36
CA ARG A 206 -10.76 13.54 -0.98
C ARG A 206 -9.54 14.46 -1.10
N ARG A 207 -8.71 14.53 -0.06
CA ARG A 207 -7.48 15.35 -0.05
C ARG A 207 -6.44 14.82 -1.02
N VAL A 208 -6.24 13.50 -1.08
CA VAL A 208 -5.36 12.86 -2.06
C VAL A 208 -5.80 13.19 -3.48
N ARG A 209 -7.10 13.04 -3.79
CA ARG A 209 -7.66 13.43 -5.08
C ARG A 209 -7.39 14.89 -5.44
N SER A 210 -7.56 15.80 -4.47
CA SER A 210 -7.34 17.23 -4.69
C SER A 210 -5.86 17.59 -4.87
N ALA A 211 -4.94 16.77 -4.37
CA ALA A 211 -3.50 16.95 -4.47
C ALA A 211 -2.89 16.32 -5.74
N LEU A 212 -3.67 15.56 -6.54
CA LEU A 212 -3.20 14.96 -7.79
C LEU A 212 -2.73 16.01 -8.79
N PRO A 213 -1.61 15.79 -9.48
CA PRO A 213 -1.13 16.69 -10.51
C PRO A 213 -2.04 16.67 -11.76
N ASP A 214 -1.95 17.72 -12.57
CA ASP A 214 -2.64 17.82 -13.87
C ASP A 214 -2.11 16.84 -14.92
#